data_07583ea0eea336bea0245db16128006c
#
_entry.id   07583ea0eea336bea0245db16128006c
#
_cell.length_a   1.000
_cell.length_b   1.000
_cell.length_c   1.000
_cell.angle_alpha   90.00
_cell.angle_beta   90.00
_cell.angle_gamma   90.00
#
_symmetry.space_group_name_H-M   'P 1'
#
loop_
_entity.id
_entity.type
_entity.pdbx_description
1 polymer ?
#
loop_
_entity_poly.entity_id
_entity_poly.type
_entity_poly.pdbx_seq_one_letter_code
_entity_poly.pdbx_strand_id
1 'polypeptide(L)'
;MAGKGFTLIETLLSLALAVFLIVGTAELMMRAAHLKKRSDTLTASSGLASSRLEMLRTLPFDSAALAEGMYQELVKDRATGRLFEIQWTIEKTDDQVKLITVQAAPSRTAERGTELRLTVARPLGF
;
A
#
# COMPACT_ATOMS: atom_id res chain seq x y z
N MET A 1 -50.95 -19.40 -34.44
CA MET A 1 -50.12 -18.73 -33.53
C MET A 1 -48.69 -18.89 -33.84
N ALA A 2 -48.12 -17.80 -34.13
CA ALA A 2 -46.72 -17.79 -34.45
C ALA A 2 -45.85 -17.87 -33.20
N GLY A 3 -44.63 -18.17 -33.37
CA GLY A 3 -43.63 -17.95 -32.37
C GLY A 3 -43.67 -18.84 -31.16
N LYS A 4 -44.03 -19.99 -31.34
CA LYS A 4 -44.09 -20.93 -30.23
C LYS A 4 -42.78 -21.36 -29.70
N GLY A 5 -41.76 -21.27 -30.47
CA GLY A 5 -40.37 -21.57 -30.09
C GLY A 5 -39.45 -20.44 -30.48
N PHE A 6 -38.33 -20.41 -29.87
CA PHE A 6 -37.24 -19.52 -30.28
C PHE A 6 -36.69 -19.96 -31.62
N THR A 7 -36.32 -19.02 -32.46
CA THR A 7 -35.61 -19.32 -33.69
C THR A 7 -34.16 -19.77 -33.33
N LEU A 8 -33.52 -20.50 -34.23
CA LEU A 8 -32.16 -20.89 -34.06
C LEU A 8 -31.22 -19.70 -33.83
N ILE A 9 -31.47 -18.61 -34.55
CA ILE A 9 -30.71 -17.36 -34.42
C ILE A 9 -30.91 -16.74 -33.03
N GLU A 10 -32.11 -16.71 -32.49
CA GLU A 10 -32.39 -16.22 -31.15
C GLU A 10 -31.68 -17.05 -30.08
N THR A 11 -31.67 -18.37 -30.22
CA THR A 11 -30.97 -19.27 -29.32
C THR A 11 -29.45 -19.03 -29.35
N LEU A 12 -28.90 -18.89 -30.56
CA LEU A 12 -27.47 -18.59 -30.73
C LEU A 12 -27.10 -17.20 -30.16
N LEU A 13 -27.94 -16.21 -30.40
CA LEU A 13 -27.73 -14.87 -29.89
C LEU A 13 -27.79 -14.84 -28.36
N SER A 14 -28.80 -15.51 -27.78
CA SER A 14 -28.91 -15.61 -26.32
C SER A 14 -27.73 -16.32 -25.70
N LEU A 15 -27.26 -17.39 -26.31
CA LEU A 15 -26.06 -18.11 -25.85
C LEU A 15 -24.82 -17.24 -25.94
N ALA A 16 -24.64 -16.51 -27.03
CA ALA A 16 -23.52 -15.59 -27.21
C ALA A 16 -23.53 -14.49 -26.15
N LEU A 17 -24.69 -13.90 -25.86
CA LEU A 17 -24.82 -12.90 -24.79
C LEU A 17 -24.55 -13.48 -23.40
N ALA A 18 -25.01 -14.69 -23.13
CA ALA A 18 -24.75 -15.36 -21.87
C ALA A 18 -23.24 -15.61 -21.67
N VAL A 19 -22.56 -16.11 -22.68
CA VAL A 19 -21.10 -16.31 -22.66
C VAL A 19 -20.38 -14.99 -22.46
N PHE A 20 -20.77 -13.96 -23.17
CA PHE A 20 -20.19 -12.62 -23.05
C PHE A 20 -20.33 -12.06 -21.62
N LEU A 21 -21.51 -12.22 -21.01
CA LEU A 21 -21.73 -11.79 -19.62
C LEU A 21 -20.87 -12.57 -18.64
N ILE A 22 -20.76 -13.88 -18.81
CA ILE A 22 -19.93 -14.74 -17.93
C ILE A 22 -18.47 -14.34 -18.02
N VAL A 23 -17.94 -14.18 -19.22
CA VAL A 23 -16.54 -13.79 -19.43
C VAL A 23 -16.30 -12.38 -18.89
N GLY A 24 -17.20 -11.44 -19.15
CA GLY A 24 -17.09 -10.07 -18.66
C GLY A 24 -17.11 -9.98 -17.14
N THR A 25 -17.98 -10.72 -16.47
CA THR A 25 -18.03 -10.74 -15.00
C THR A 25 -16.79 -11.39 -14.39
N ALA A 26 -16.29 -12.48 -15.00
CA ALA A 26 -15.06 -13.12 -14.56
C ALA A 26 -13.87 -12.17 -14.64
N GLU A 27 -13.75 -11.42 -15.74
CA GLU A 27 -12.69 -10.42 -15.89
C GLU A 27 -12.78 -9.31 -14.85
N LEU A 28 -13.99 -8.80 -14.60
CA LEU A 28 -14.22 -7.80 -13.56
C LEU A 28 -13.83 -8.30 -12.17
N MET A 29 -14.15 -9.55 -11.85
CA MET A 29 -13.77 -10.15 -10.57
C MET A 29 -12.27 -10.26 -10.42
N MET A 30 -11.56 -10.63 -11.47
CA MET A 30 -10.10 -10.67 -11.45
C MET A 30 -9.48 -9.31 -11.22
N ARG A 31 -9.98 -8.28 -11.92
CA ARG A 31 -9.52 -6.90 -11.73
C ARG A 31 -9.81 -6.40 -10.33
N ALA A 32 -11.01 -6.67 -9.81
CA ALA A 32 -11.39 -6.30 -8.45
C ALA A 32 -10.48 -6.96 -7.41
N ALA A 33 -10.14 -8.23 -7.58
CA ALA A 33 -9.22 -8.95 -6.69
C ALA A 33 -7.81 -8.35 -6.72
N HIS A 34 -7.29 -7.98 -7.88
CA HIS A 34 -6.00 -7.30 -8.01
C HIS A 34 -6.00 -5.92 -7.34
N LEU A 35 -7.05 -5.14 -7.55
CA LEU A 35 -7.20 -3.82 -6.92
C LEU A 35 -7.29 -3.94 -5.41
N LYS A 36 -8.04 -4.91 -4.90
CA LYS A 36 -8.13 -5.18 -3.46
C LYS A 36 -6.77 -5.54 -2.87
N LYS A 37 -6.03 -6.43 -3.49
CA LYS A 37 -4.69 -6.83 -3.05
C LYS A 37 -3.74 -5.64 -2.99
N ARG A 38 -3.77 -4.79 -4.02
CA ARG A 38 -2.97 -3.57 -4.07
C ARG A 38 -3.39 -2.58 -2.96
N SER A 39 -4.68 -2.40 -2.75
CA SER A 39 -5.22 -1.55 -1.71
C SER A 39 -4.82 -2.05 -0.32
N ASP A 40 -4.92 -3.35 -0.07
CA ASP A 40 -4.52 -3.95 1.21
C ASP A 40 -3.01 -3.76 1.46
N THR A 41 -2.19 -3.92 0.43
CA THR A 41 -0.74 -3.68 0.51
C THR A 41 -0.43 -2.22 0.83
N LEU A 42 -1.08 -1.27 0.17
CA LEU A 42 -0.90 0.15 0.43
C LEU A 42 -1.36 0.54 1.84
N THR A 43 -2.48 -0.01 2.29
CA THR A 43 -2.99 0.22 3.65
C THR A 43 -2.02 -0.31 4.70
N ALA A 44 -1.50 -1.52 4.54
CA ALA A 44 -0.52 -2.11 5.44
C ALA A 44 0.79 -1.30 5.44
N SER A 45 1.30 -0.95 4.26
CA SER A 45 2.52 -0.12 4.12
C SER A 45 2.36 1.24 4.79
N SER A 46 1.23 1.90 4.56
CA SER A 46 0.91 3.19 5.16
C SER A 46 0.80 3.11 6.68
N GLY A 47 0.16 2.07 7.20
CA GLY A 47 0.04 1.83 8.64
C GLY A 47 1.39 1.61 9.31
N LEU A 48 2.25 0.79 8.70
CA LEU A 48 3.60 0.53 9.19
C LEU A 48 4.48 1.78 9.14
N ALA A 49 4.43 2.53 8.05
CA ALA A 49 5.18 3.78 7.90
C ALA A 49 4.74 4.82 8.92
N SER A 50 3.42 5.00 9.11
CA SER A 50 2.85 5.92 10.10
C SER A 50 3.24 5.54 11.53
N SER A 51 3.19 4.26 11.86
CA SER A 51 3.57 3.74 13.18
C SER A 51 5.05 4.02 13.47
N ARG A 52 5.91 3.78 12.50
CA ARG A 52 7.34 4.05 12.64
C ARG A 52 7.61 5.55 12.78
N LEU A 53 6.93 6.35 11.97
CA LEU A 53 7.07 7.80 12.02
C LEU A 53 6.64 8.38 13.37
N GLU A 54 5.51 7.92 13.92
CA GLU A 54 5.05 8.31 15.25
C GLU A 54 6.02 7.88 16.35
N MET A 55 6.60 6.70 16.25
CA MET A 55 7.63 6.24 17.18
C MET A 55 8.87 7.14 17.14
N LEU A 56 9.33 7.49 15.96
CA LEU A 56 10.47 8.40 15.78
C LEU A 56 10.16 9.81 16.26
N ARG A 57 8.93 10.27 16.05
CA ARG A 57 8.47 11.59 16.49
C ARG A 57 8.47 11.75 18.00
N THR A 58 8.21 10.68 18.76
CA THR A 58 8.19 10.73 20.22
C THR A 58 9.58 10.74 20.85
N LEU A 59 10.63 10.44 20.08
CA LEU A 59 12.00 10.45 20.57
C LEU A 59 12.53 11.86 20.77
N PRO A 60 13.41 12.08 21.78
CA PRO A 60 14.11 13.35 21.92
C PRO A 60 14.93 13.69 20.67
N PHE A 61 15.01 14.97 20.33
CA PHE A 61 15.77 15.44 19.16
C PHE A 61 17.22 14.97 19.14
N ASP A 62 17.86 14.93 20.29
CA ASP A 62 19.26 14.51 20.44
C ASP A 62 19.43 13.00 20.68
N SER A 63 18.36 12.21 20.52
CA SER A 63 18.43 10.76 20.69
C SER A 63 19.37 10.12 19.68
N ALA A 64 20.13 9.11 20.11
CA ALA A 64 20.98 8.32 19.23
C ALA A 64 20.18 7.64 18.11
N ALA A 65 18.91 7.31 18.36
CA ALA A 65 18.01 6.74 17.35
C ALA A 65 17.63 7.74 16.24
N LEU A 66 17.80 9.04 16.47
CA LEU A 66 17.61 10.11 15.49
C LEU A 66 18.95 10.61 14.94
N ALA A 67 20.02 9.87 15.06
CA ALA A 67 21.29 10.19 14.43
C ALA A 67 21.16 10.15 12.90
N GLU A 68 21.81 11.08 12.22
CA GLU A 68 21.82 11.13 10.77
C GLU A 68 22.29 9.80 10.17
N GLY A 69 21.56 9.30 9.17
CA GLY A 69 21.88 8.05 8.51
C GLY A 69 20.67 7.38 7.90
N MET A 70 20.90 6.19 7.36
CA MET A 70 19.89 5.35 6.76
C MET A 70 19.75 4.07 7.59
N TYR A 71 18.50 3.74 7.91
CA TYR A 71 18.15 2.59 8.73
C TYR A 71 17.14 1.72 8.01
N GLN A 72 17.13 0.45 8.33
CA GLN A 72 16.25 -0.50 7.66
C GLN A 72 15.87 -1.63 8.62
N GLU A 73 14.63 -2.07 8.55
CA GLU A 73 14.10 -3.13 9.38
C GLU A 73 13.07 -3.95 8.61
N LEU A 74 13.05 -5.26 8.83
CA LEU A 74 12.01 -6.14 8.31
C LEU A 74 10.96 -6.35 9.39
N VAL A 75 9.71 -6.09 9.04
CA VAL A 75 8.56 -6.23 9.93
C VAL A 75 7.52 -7.13 9.28
N LYS A 76 6.98 -8.04 10.07
CA LYS A 76 5.87 -8.88 9.64
C LYS A 76 4.55 -8.19 9.96
N ASP A 77 3.74 -7.95 8.93
CA ASP A 77 2.40 -7.44 9.12
C ASP A 77 1.51 -8.54 9.71
N ARG A 78 0.85 -8.21 10.83
CA ARG A 78 0.02 -9.17 11.55
C ARG A 78 -1.26 -9.53 10.80
N ALA A 79 -1.80 -8.59 10.04
CA ALA A 79 -3.05 -8.80 9.32
C ALA A 79 -2.90 -9.72 8.12
N THR A 80 -1.83 -9.55 7.34
CA THR A 80 -1.58 -10.31 6.12
C THR A 80 -0.54 -11.41 6.28
N GLY A 81 0.27 -11.39 7.33
CA GLY A 81 1.38 -12.30 7.54
C GLY A 81 2.56 -12.07 6.58
N ARG A 82 2.53 -11.00 5.78
CA ARG A 82 3.58 -10.65 4.82
C ARG A 82 4.70 -9.87 5.50
N LEU A 83 5.91 -10.04 4.96
CA LEU A 83 7.06 -9.26 5.38
C LEU A 83 7.12 -7.95 4.61
N PHE A 84 7.29 -6.86 5.35
CA PHE A 84 7.49 -5.53 4.82
C PHE A 84 8.87 -5.03 5.24
N GLU A 85 9.52 -4.34 4.33
CA GLU A 85 10.76 -3.63 4.61
C GLU A 85 10.43 -2.18 4.91
N ILE A 86 10.81 -1.73 6.11
CA ILE A 86 10.69 -0.33 6.51
C ILE A 86 12.08 0.26 6.47
N GLN A 87 12.24 1.30 5.67
CA GLN A 87 13.47 2.05 5.54
C GLN A 87 13.22 3.48 5.98
N TRP A 88 14.06 4.02 6.83
CA TRP A 88 13.97 5.43 7.21
C TRP A 88 15.34 6.08 7.11
N THR A 89 15.29 7.30 6.61
CA THR A 89 16.47 8.14 6.42
C THR A 89 16.30 9.38 7.28
N ILE A 90 17.33 9.73 8.01
CA ILE A 90 17.37 10.94 8.83
C ILE A 90 18.43 11.85 8.27
N GLU A 91 17.99 13.01 7.78
CA GLU A 91 18.85 14.05 7.23
C GLU A 91 18.81 15.28 8.13
N LYS A 92 19.98 15.77 8.46
CA LYS A 92 20.10 17.03 9.20
C LYS A 92 20.08 18.18 8.20
N THR A 93 18.99 18.92 8.19
CA THR A 93 18.82 20.08 7.31
C THR A 93 19.50 21.31 7.89
N ASP A 94 19.46 21.44 9.20
CA ASP A 94 20.06 22.54 9.96
C ASP A 94 20.41 22.05 11.37
N ASP A 95 21.15 22.80 12.14
CA ASP A 95 21.49 22.45 13.52
C ASP A 95 20.28 22.21 14.42
N GLN A 96 19.12 22.75 14.02
CA GLN A 96 17.88 22.66 14.78
C GLN A 96 16.77 21.89 14.05
N VAL A 97 17.02 21.39 12.84
CA VAL A 97 15.98 20.77 12.01
C VAL A 97 16.49 19.48 11.40
N LYS A 98 15.75 18.41 11.59
CA LYS A 98 15.98 17.12 10.94
C LYS A 98 14.80 16.73 10.07
N LEU A 99 15.08 16.18 8.90
CA LEU A 99 14.07 15.60 8.02
C LEU A 99 14.11 14.08 8.15
N ILE A 100 12.98 13.51 8.48
CA ILE A 100 12.80 12.06 8.58
C ILE A 100 11.94 11.61 7.42
N THR A 101 12.47 10.70 6.60
CA THR A 101 11.73 10.08 5.50
C THR A 101 11.57 8.60 5.82
N VAL A 102 10.35 8.11 5.87
CA VAL A 102 10.02 6.71 6.15
C VAL A 102 9.37 6.11 4.92
N GLN A 103 9.91 4.99 4.45
CA GLN A 103 9.35 4.21 3.36
C GLN A 103 9.02 2.81 3.87
N ALA A 104 7.85 2.30 3.50
CA ALA A 104 7.44 0.93 3.79
C ALA A 104 6.99 0.27 2.50
N ALA A 105 7.53 -0.90 2.19
CA ALA A 105 7.20 -1.66 0.99
C ALA A 105 7.29 -3.16 1.26
N PRO A 106 6.55 -4.00 0.51
CA PRO A 106 6.71 -5.45 0.59
C PRO A 106 8.14 -5.89 0.24
N SER A 107 8.72 -6.77 1.06
CA SER A 107 10.14 -7.14 0.94
C SER A 107 10.47 -8.02 -0.28
N ARG A 108 9.49 -8.71 -0.85
CA ARG A 108 9.70 -9.71 -1.91
C ARG A 108 9.09 -9.34 -3.26
N THR A 109 8.43 -8.22 -3.37
CA THR A 109 7.77 -7.79 -4.60
C THR A 109 8.26 -6.41 -4.99
N ALA A 110 8.27 -6.13 -6.29
CA ALA A 110 8.58 -4.81 -6.82
C ALA A 110 7.43 -3.81 -6.65
N GLU A 111 6.46 -4.13 -5.81
CA GLU A 111 5.33 -3.24 -5.51
C GLU A 111 5.84 -1.98 -4.81
N ARG A 112 5.31 -0.86 -5.25
CA ARG A 112 5.61 0.43 -4.62
C ARG A 112 4.96 0.49 -3.24
N GLY A 113 5.74 0.90 -2.27
CA GLY A 113 5.27 1.15 -0.93
C GLY A 113 4.82 2.59 -0.71
N THR A 114 4.65 2.92 0.55
CA THR A 114 4.28 4.26 1.00
C THR A 114 5.51 4.99 1.51
N GLU A 115 5.64 6.26 1.13
CA GLU A 115 6.66 7.17 1.64
C GLU A 115 6.00 8.28 2.45
N LEU A 116 6.48 8.49 3.66
CA LEU A 116 6.05 9.57 4.54
C LEU A 116 7.26 10.42 4.95
N ARG A 117 7.06 11.72 5.05
CA ARG A 117 8.10 12.66 5.47
C ARG A 117 7.64 13.47 6.68
N LEU A 118 8.54 13.68 7.60
CA LEU A 118 8.33 14.49 8.78
C LEU A 118 9.52 15.40 9.01
N THR A 119 9.26 16.66 9.22
CA THR A 119 10.28 17.62 9.67
C THR A 119 10.20 17.77 11.18
N VAL A 120 11.28 17.50 11.86
CA VAL A 120 11.39 17.63 13.31
C VAL A 120 12.32 18.79 13.63
N ALA A 121 11.82 19.75 14.39
CA ALA A 121 12.59 20.86 14.88
C ALA A 121 12.99 20.64 16.34
N ARG A 122 14.17 21.13 16.73
CA ARG A 122 14.54 21.17 18.14
C ARG A 122 13.58 22.10 18.89
N PRO A 123 12.95 21.62 19.98
CA PRO A 123 12.11 22.50 20.77
C PRO A 123 12.94 23.66 21.32
N LEU A 124 12.46 24.86 21.09
CA LEU A 124 13.02 26.04 21.72
C LEU A 124 12.77 25.88 23.22
N GLY A 125 13.80 25.90 24.00
CA GLY A 125 13.73 25.69 25.45
C GLY A 125 13.02 26.84 26.18
N PHE A 126 11.72 26.74 26.21
CA PHE A 126 10.88 27.61 27.02
C PHE A 126 10.34 26.84 28.21
#